data_edb612f193e6fea25be95c52a1a40f9c
#
_entry.id   edb612f193e6fea25be95c52a1a40f9c
#
_cell.length_a   1.000
_cell.length_b   1.000
_cell.length_c   1.000
_cell.angle_alpha   90.00
_cell.angle_beta   90.00
_cell.angle_gamma   90.00
#
_symmetry.space_group_name_H-M   'P 1'
#
loop_
_entity.id
_entity.type
_entity.pdbx_description
1 polymer ?
#
loop_
_entity_poly.entity_id
_entity_poly.type
_entity_poly.pdbx_seq_one_letter_code
_entity_poly.pdbx_strand_id
1 'polypeptide(L)'
;MRAIRSNNSRWSPLRNNETAGRRTRREFIKDITACGIATLAAGQLGDIVAAQAGGWKNRIGLELYTVRDLMATDFEGVLAKIAAIGYKEIEPANGYNNMAPAKFRAMLDRLGLTMPSTHSGATGSGLELEKQLEGFQVMGIKYTEISTAPPAATRGGAARPTGPLPPGAYFNPGTGVVHNAFTEAEAFGPYQPSDSLDAVKRRAAQLNANGRIAQKFGMKVLVHNHTGEFEKLTDSPRTTYDVLLADTDPSLVTMQLDIGWTYIAGVDPVSLFKSHPGRFELWHIKDVFGLKTVSPSLGPNARTSSMAFAPVGAGQIDFKAVFANASLAGLKHFALEHDNAAAWGDSLAAARVSYQNLVRILA
;
A
#
# COMPACT_ATOMS: atom_id res chain seq x y z
N MET A 1 -65.35 13.34 35.50
CA MET A 1 -66.44 12.49 34.97
C MET A 1 -66.30 12.40 33.46
N ARG A 2 -66.11 11.30 32.97
CA ARG A 2 -66.35 10.56 31.72
C ARG A 2 -65.17 9.71 31.32
N ALA A 3 -65.37 8.41 31.45
CA ALA A 3 -64.51 7.35 31.02
C ALA A 3 -64.39 7.28 29.51
N ILE A 4 -63.21 6.99 29.00
CA ILE A 4 -62.97 6.62 27.61
C ILE A 4 -62.52 5.14 27.60
N ARG A 5 -63.29 4.35 26.86
CA ARG A 5 -63.20 2.91 26.71
C ARG A 5 -62.00 2.50 25.89
N SER A 6 -61.30 1.45 26.32
CA SER A 6 -60.34 0.68 25.60
C SER A 6 -60.95 -0.04 24.39
N ASN A 7 -60.32 0.06 23.23
CA ASN A 7 -60.68 -0.70 22.05
C ASN A 7 -59.58 -1.72 21.78
N ASN A 8 -59.82 -2.97 22.15
CA ASN A 8 -59.02 -4.14 21.82
C ASN A 8 -59.36 -4.56 20.38
N SER A 9 -58.50 -4.34 19.44
CA SER A 9 -58.56 -5.03 18.14
C SER A 9 -57.61 -6.21 18.11
N ARG A 10 -58.20 -7.38 18.04
CA ARG A 10 -57.51 -8.68 17.85
C ARG A 10 -56.89 -8.74 16.47
N TRP A 11 -55.59 -9.02 16.42
CA TRP A 11 -54.92 -9.43 15.18
C TRP A 11 -55.05 -10.94 15.01
N SER A 12 -55.64 -11.36 13.89
CA SER A 12 -55.65 -12.76 13.44
C SER A 12 -54.36 -13.04 12.65
N PRO A 13 -53.71 -14.18 12.79
CA PRO A 13 -52.52 -14.50 11.99
C PRO A 13 -52.95 -14.92 10.58
N LEU A 14 -52.41 -14.24 9.59
CA LEU A 14 -52.45 -14.65 8.19
C LEU A 14 -51.66 -15.96 8.02
N ARG A 15 -52.30 -16.97 7.46
CA ARG A 15 -51.67 -18.22 7.04
C ARG A 15 -50.85 -17.93 5.80
N ASN A 16 -49.52 -17.99 5.90
CA ASN A 16 -48.66 -18.09 4.77
C ASN A 16 -48.53 -19.54 4.32
N ASN A 17 -49.16 -19.86 3.22
CA ASN A 17 -48.83 -21.01 2.39
C ASN A 17 -47.62 -20.61 1.52
N GLU A 18 -46.42 -21.01 1.90
CA GLU A 18 -45.26 -21.05 1.02
C GLU A 18 -44.51 -22.36 1.24
N THR A 19 -44.76 -23.30 0.38
CA THR A 19 -43.91 -24.47 0.13
C THR A 19 -42.67 -24.00 -0.67
N ALA A 20 -41.77 -23.23 -0.05
CA ALA A 20 -40.42 -23.08 -0.56
C ALA A 20 -39.61 -24.28 -0.05
N GLY A 21 -39.33 -25.25 -0.94
CA GLY A 21 -38.51 -26.40 -0.66
C GLY A 21 -37.16 -25.99 -0.10
N ARG A 22 -36.88 -26.32 1.14
CA ARG A 22 -35.56 -26.24 1.75
C ARG A 22 -34.63 -27.17 0.97
N ARG A 23 -33.81 -26.60 0.07
CA ARG A 23 -32.70 -27.32 -0.56
C ARG A 23 -31.80 -27.87 0.55
N THR A 24 -31.54 -29.16 0.47
CA THR A 24 -30.67 -29.80 1.46
C THR A 24 -29.21 -29.48 1.13
N ARG A 25 -28.36 -29.49 2.16
CA ARG A 25 -26.90 -29.30 2.02
C ARG A 25 -26.28 -30.23 0.95
N ARG A 26 -26.92 -31.37 0.71
CA ARG A 26 -26.52 -32.39 -0.27
C ARG A 26 -26.84 -31.99 -1.72
N GLU A 27 -27.94 -31.28 -1.94
CA GLU A 27 -28.33 -30.74 -3.27
C GLU A 27 -27.48 -29.54 -3.66
N PHE A 28 -27.14 -28.67 -2.69
CA PHE A 28 -26.21 -27.55 -2.89
C PHE A 28 -24.80 -28.03 -3.31
N ILE A 29 -24.32 -29.14 -2.71
CA ILE A 29 -23.02 -29.73 -3.06
C ILE A 29 -23.03 -30.36 -4.44
N LYS A 30 -24.15 -30.92 -4.91
CA LYS A 30 -24.26 -31.49 -6.26
C LYS A 30 -24.27 -30.44 -7.36
N ASP A 31 -24.86 -29.28 -7.11
CA ASP A 31 -24.88 -28.16 -8.09
C ASP A 31 -23.48 -27.52 -8.29
N ILE A 32 -22.63 -27.54 -7.25
CA ILE A 32 -21.24 -27.08 -7.35
C ILE A 32 -20.38 -28.06 -8.17
N THR A 33 -20.66 -29.36 -8.09
CA THR A 33 -19.89 -30.38 -8.84
C THR A 33 -20.21 -30.34 -10.35
N ALA A 34 -21.36 -29.84 -10.73
CA ALA A 34 -21.77 -29.71 -12.16
C ALA A 34 -21.08 -28.54 -12.86
N CYS A 35 -20.50 -27.57 -12.12
CA CYS A 35 -19.78 -26.41 -12.66
C CYS A 35 -18.26 -26.60 -12.81
N GLY A 36 -17.73 -27.80 -12.62
CA GLY A 36 -16.31 -28.10 -12.87
C GLY A 36 -15.32 -27.43 -11.89
N ILE A 37 -15.79 -26.92 -10.74
CA ILE A 37 -14.93 -26.44 -9.66
C ILE A 37 -14.59 -27.64 -8.78
N ALA A 38 -13.35 -28.11 -8.87
CA ALA A 38 -12.83 -29.14 -7.99
C ALA A 38 -13.04 -28.70 -6.52
N THR A 39 -13.81 -29.48 -5.77
CA THR A 39 -13.97 -29.30 -4.31
C THR A 39 -12.63 -29.61 -3.64
N LEU A 40 -11.82 -28.58 -3.40
CA LEU A 40 -10.70 -28.68 -2.49
C LEU A 40 -11.26 -28.91 -1.09
N ALA A 41 -10.88 -30.01 -0.43
CA ALA A 41 -11.25 -30.27 0.94
C ALA A 41 -10.74 -29.12 1.83
N ALA A 42 -11.48 -28.80 2.91
CA ALA A 42 -11.14 -27.67 3.80
C ALA A 42 -9.69 -27.75 4.34
N GLY A 43 -9.10 -28.94 4.45
CA GLY A 43 -7.71 -29.16 4.80
C GLY A 43 -6.74 -28.65 3.72
N GLN A 44 -7.03 -28.89 2.45
CA GLN A 44 -6.17 -28.41 1.35
C GLN A 44 -6.16 -26.89 1.20
N LEU A 45 -7.26 -26.21 1.54
CA LEU A 45 -7.29 -24.74 1.59
C LEU A 45 -6.39 -24.20 2.71
N GLY A 46 -6.42 -24.85 3.88
CA GLY A 46 -5.50 -24.52 5.00
C GLY A 46 -4.04 -24.72 4.61
N ASP A 47 -3.71 -25.81 3.94
CA ASP A 47 -2.35 -26.14 3.49
C ASP A 47 -1.87 -25.21 2.38
N ILE A 48 -2.75 -24.79 1.45
CA ILE A 48 -2.42 -23.82 0.40
C ILE A 48 -2.15 -22.45 1.02
N VAL A 49 -2.96 -22.00 1.99
CA VAL A 49 -2.75 -20.73 2.70
C VAL A 49 -1.46 -20.77 3.51
N ALA A 50 -1.19 -21.89 4.20
CA ALA A 50 0.05 -22.09 4.96
C ALA A 50 1.28 -22.14 4.05
N ALA A 51 1.18 -22.82 2.90
CA ALA A 51 2.27 -22.89 1.91
C ALA A 51 2.55 -21.52 1.28
N GLN A 52 1.51 -20.71 1.02
CA GLN A 52 1.67 -19.33 0.57
C GLN A 52 2.29 -18.44 1.65
N ALA A 53 1.84 -18.55 2.91
CA ALA A 53 2.41 -17.79 4.02
C ALA A 53 3.91 -18.13 4.23
N GLY A 54 4.30 -19.41 4.14
CA GLY A 54 5.71 -19.83 4.16
C GLY A 54 6.53 -19.27 3.01
N GLY A 55 5.93 -19.06 1.83
CA GLY A 55 6.56 -18.45 0.66
C GLY A 55 6.85 -16.95 0.85
N TRP A 56 6.01 -16.22 1.57
CA TRP A 56 6.17 -14.78 1.80
C TRP A 56 7.40 -14.43 2.65
N LYS A 57 7.81 -15.28 3.60
CA LYS A 57 9.02 -15.07 4.41
C LYS A 57 10.29 -14.89 3.59
N ASN A 58 10.36 -15.55 2.43
CA ASN A 58 11.51 -15.50 1.54
C ASN A 58 11.50 -14.30 0.58
N ARG A 59 10.53 -13.39 0.73
CA ARG A 59 10.29 -12.26 -0.19
C ARG A 59 10.03 -10.95 0.55
N ILE A 60 10.37 -10.88 1.83
CA ILE A 60 10.16 -9.67 2.63
C ILE A 60 10.99 -8.53 2.03
N GLY A 61 10.32 -7.47 1.60
CA GLY A 61 10.89 -6.25 1.07
C GLY A 61 10.99 -5.14 2.12
N LEU A 62 11.86 -4.16 1.86
CA LEU A 62 11.96 -2.91 2.61
C LEU A 62 11.85 -1.73 1.64
N GLU A 63 10.94 -0.82 1.93
CA GLU A 63 10.92 0.50 1.29
C GLU A 63 12.01 1.37 1.92
N LEU A 64 12.90 1.90 1.08
CA LEU A 64 14.14 2.56 1.53
C LEU A 64 13.91 3.92 2.16
N TYR A 65 12.70 4.47 2.05
CA TYR A 65 12.30 5.65 2.82
C TYR A 65 12.46 5.44 4.32
N THR A 66 12.27 4.21 4.79
CA THR A 66 12.46 3.80 6.19
C THR A 66 13.86 4.16 6.74
N VAL A 67 14.89 4.04 5.91
CA VAL A 67 16.30 4.23 6.29
C VAL A 67 16.96 5.39 5.56
N ARG A 68 16.16 6.32 5.03
CA ARG A 68 16.64 7.44 4.22
C ARG A 68 17.65 8.35 4.92
N ASP A 69 17.56 8.42 6.23
CA ASP A 69 18.49 9.17 7.08
C ASP A 69 19.95 8.65 6.97
N LEU A 70 20.12 7.38 6.67
CA LEU A 70 21.42 6.71 6.55
C LEU A 70 21.92 6.62 5.10
N MET A 71 20.99 6.62 4.12
CA MET A 71 21.32 6.37 2.72
C MET A 71 22.25 7.42 2.09
N ALA A 72 22.18 8.67 2.56
CA ALA A 72 23.00 9.75 2.02
C ALA A 72 24.49 9.61 2.38
N THR A 73 24.83 8.90 3.45
CA THR A 73 26.20 8.76 3.95
C THR A 73 26.86 7.45 3.58
N ASP A 74 26.10 6.34 3.48
CA ASP A 74 26.65 5.00 3.23
C ASP A 74 25.61 4.15 2.48
N PHE A 75 25.34 4.49 1.23
CA PHE A 75 24.29 3.86 0.43
C PHE A 75 24.48 2.32 0.32
N GLU A 76 25.65 1.86 -0.14
CA GLU A 76 25.92 0.42 -0.35
C GLU A 76 26.03 -0.33 0.99
N GLY A 77 26.65 0.29 2.01
CA GLY A 77 26.74 -0.31 3.34
C GLY A 77 25.40 -0.45 4.05
N VAL A 78 24.48 0.49 3.84
CA VAL A 78 23.10 0.38 4.34
C VAL A 78 22.36 -0.76 3.65
N LEU A 79 22.47 -0.90 2.33
CA LEU A 79 21.88 -2.03 1.59
C LEU A 79 22.46 -3.38 2.05
N ALA A 80 23.77 -3.45 2.30
CA ALA A 80 24.39 -4.65 2.84
C ALA A 80 23.84 -5.01 4.23
N LYS A 81 23.62 -4.02 5.10
CA LYS A 81 23.00 -4.23 6.43
C LYS A 81 21.55 -4.70 6.31
N ILE A 82 20.77 -4.15 5.36
CA ILE A 82 19.40 -4.59 5.05
C ILE A 82 19.40 -6.06 4.61
N ALA A 83 20.28 -6.44 3.68
CA ALA A 83 20.44 -7.82 3.25
C ALA A 83 20.83 -8.74 4.41
N ALA A 84 21.75 -8.30 5.29
CA ALA A 84 22.18 -9.03 6.47
C ALA A 84 21.09 -9.20 7.54
N ILE A 85 20.12 -8.28 7.63
CA ILE A 85 18.91 -8.46 8.45
C ILE A 85 18.06 -9.62 7.93
N GLY A 86 18.05 -9.85 6.62
CA GLY A 86 17.31 -10.93 5.96
C GLY A 86 16.37 -10.49 4.84
N TYR A 87 16.22 -9.19 4.61
CA TYR A 87 15.42 -8.67 3.51
C TYR A 87 15.90 -9.22 2.16
N LYS A 88 14.95 -9.43 1.24
CA LYS A 88 15.22 -9.97 -0.10
C LYS A 88 14.83 -9.02 -1.21
N GLU A 89 13.91 -8.13 -0.95
CA GLU A 89 13.45 -7.13 -1.89
C GLU A 89 13.67 -5.73 -1.31
N ILE A 90 13.92 -4.76 -2.17
CA ILE A 90 13.96 -3.34 -1.81
C ILE A 90 13.05 -2.54 -2.73
N GLU A 91 12.56 -1.42 -2.23
CA GLU A 91 11.85 -0.43 -3.01
C GLU A 91 12.47 0.96 -2.80
N PRO A 92 13.15 1.54 -3.80
CA PRO A 92 13.73 2.87 -3.69
C PRO A 92 12.68 3.98 -3.70
N ALA A 93 12.85 4.99 -2.83
CA ALA A 93 12.05 6.21 -2.80
C ALA A 93 12.82 7.48 -3.23
N ASN A 94 14.14 7.48 -3.07
CA ASN A 94 14.97 8.67 -3.24
C ASN A 94 16.05 8.51 -4.33
N GLY A 95 15.72 7.79 -5.42
CA GLY A 95 16.62 7.56 -6.55
C GLY A 95 17.56 6.37 -6.32
N TYR A 96 18.57 6.28 -7.19
CA TYR A 96 19.46 5.14 -7.34
C TYR A 96 20.92 5.53 -7.09
N ASN A 97 21.17 6.52 -6.24
CA ASN A 97 22.49 7.05 -5.90
C ASN A 97 23.32 7.45 -7.14
N ASN A 98 22.66 7.99 -8.16
CA ASN A 98 23.27 8.37 -9.45
C ASN A 98 24.05 7.23 -10.14
N MET A 99 23.75 5.98 -9.82
CA MET A 99 24.39 4.82 -10.43
C MET A 99 23.79 4.50 -11.80
N ALA A 100 24.64 4.10 -12.75
CA ALA A 100 24.15 3.52 -13.99
C ALA A 100 23.36 2.22 -13.70
N PRO A 101 22.25 1.94 -14.42
CA PRO A 101 21.37 0.81 -14.17
C PRO A 101 22.09 -0.55 -14.02
N ALA A 102 23.04 -0.84 -14.92
CA ALA A 102 23.80 -2.08 -14.87
C ALA A 102 24.70 -2.21 -13.62
N LYS A 103 25.29 -1.09 -13.16
CA LYS A 103 26.09 -1.07 -11.93
C LYS A 103 25.22 -1.28 -10.70
N PHE A 104 24.03 -0.62 -10.68
CA PHE A 104 23.07 -0.77 -9.60
C PHE A 104 22.59 -2.22 -9.52
N ARG A 105 22.21 -2.82 -10.65
CA ARG A 105 21.81 -4.23 -10.73
C ARG A 105 22.92 -5.16 -10.22
N ALA A 106 24.15 -5.00 -10.67
CA ALA A 106 25.28 -5.82 -10.22
C ALA A 106 25.57 -5.69 -8.72
N MET A 107 25.35 -4.51 -8.13
CA MET A 107 25.43 -4.30 -6.69
C MET A 107 24.34 -5.10 -5.96
N LEU A 108 23.08 -5.02 -6.41
CA LEU A 108 21.98 -5.78 -5.81
C LEU A 108 22.23 -7.30 -5.90
N ASP A 109 22.73 -7.80 -7.03
CA ASP A 109 23.06 -9.21 -7.22
C ASP A 109 24.13 -9.69 -6.23
N ARG A 110 25.20 -8.89 -6.00
CA ARG A 110 26.20 -9.21 -4.96
C ARG A 110 25.62 -9.28 -3.56
N LEU A 111 24.61 -8.47 -3.26
CA LEU A 111 23.95 -8.41 -1.96
C LEU A 111 22.81 -9.43 -1.82
N GLY A 112 22.46 -10.15 -2.89
CA GLY A 112 21.33 -11.07 -2.91
C GLY A 112 19.97 -10.37 -2.76
N LEU A 113 19.88 -9.13 -3.24
CA LEU A 113 18.68 -8.30 -3.23
C LEU A 113 18.05 -8.20 -4.63
N THR A 114 16.74 -8.03 -4.68
CA THR A 114 15.98 -7.69 -5.89
C THR A 114 15.18 -6.43 -5.68
N MET A 115 14.72 -5.82 -6.77
CA MET A 115 14.00 -4.55 -6.77
C MET A 115 12.81 -4.65 -7.73
N PRO A 116 11.69 -5.24 -7.29
CA PRO A 116 10.52 -5.43 -8.15
C PRO A 116 9.74 -4.14 -8.42
N SER A 117 9.78 -3.19 -7.51
CA SER A 117 9.04 -1.93 -7.57
C SER A 117 9.90 -0.74 -7.17
N THR A 118 9.43 0.46 -7.51
CA THR A 118 10.11 1.72 -7.16
C THR A 118 9.13 2.88 -7.06
N HIS A 119 9.28 3.69 -6.00
CA HIS A 119 8.70 5.04 -5.85
C HIS A 119 9.59 6.12 -6.50
N SER A 120 10.83 5.79 -6.86
CA SER A 120 11.67 6.66 -7.70
C SER A 120 11.29 6.48 -9.16
N GLY A 121 10.06 6.89 -9.51
CA GLY A 121 9.43 6.63 -10.78
C GLY A 121 10.07 7.33 -11.99
N ALA A 122 9.65 6.94 -13.18
CA ALA A 122 10.04 7.60 -14.41
C ALA A 122 9.29 8.91 -14.63
N THR A 123 9.93 9.86 -15.29
CA THR A 123 9.36 11.19 -15.55
C THR A 123 9.48 11.58 -17.02
N GLY A 124 8.63 12.51 -17.46
CA GLY A 124 8.67 13.04 -18.82
C GLY A 124 7.83 12.24 -19.82
N SER A 125 8.22 12.27 -21.09
CA SER A 125 7.48 11.63 -22.17
C SER A 125 8.39 11.25 -23.34
N GLY A 126 7.87 10.50 -24.30
CA GLY A 126 8.58 10.12 -25.52
C GLY A 126 9.87 9.35 -25.25
N LEU A 127 10.91 9.61 -26.02
CA LEU A 127 12.20 8.91 -25.96
C LEU A 127 12.88 9.01 -24.58
N GLU A 128 12.72 10.13 -23.87
CA GLU A 128 13.33 10.30 -22.56
C GLU A 128 12.69 9.35 -21.52
N LEU A 129 11.37 9.22 -21.55
CA LEU A 129 10.67 8.26 -20.72
C LEU A 129 11.06 6.81 -21.08
N GLU A 130 11.08 6.47 -22.37
CA GLU A 130 11.44 5.12 -22.84
C GLU A 130 12.85 4.73 -22.39
N LYS A 131 13.82 5.64 -22.49
CA LYS A 131 15.19 5.41 -22.01
C LYS A 131 15.27 5.17 -20.51
N GLN A 132 14.46 5.85 -19.69
CA GLN A 132 14.40 5.59 -18.26
C GLN A 132 13.81 4.19 -18.00
N LEU A 133 12.74 3.80 -18.72
CA LEU A 133 12.13 2.49 -18.59
C LEU A 133 13.05 1.35 -19.05
N GLU A 134 13.89 1.56 -20.06
CA GLU A 134 14.98 0.63 -20.43
C GLU A 134 15.94 0.43 -19.25
N GLY A 135 16.35 1.52 -18.59
CA GLY A 135 17.17 1.46 -17.39
C GLY A 135 16.50 0.69 -16.25
N PHE A 136 15.19 0.89 -16.04
CA PHE A 136 14.40 0.17 -15.05
C PHE A 136 14.30 -1.33 -15.37
N GLN A 137 14.15 -1.67 -16.66
CA GLN A 137 14.16 -3.07 -17.09
C GLN A 137 15.50 -3.75 -16.77
N VAL A 138 16.64 -3.08 -17.00
CA VAL A 138 17.97 -3.57 -16.63
C VAL A 138 18.08 -3.80 -15.11
N MET A 139 17.54 -2.90 -14.31
CA MET A 139 17.52 -3.02 -12.85
C MET A 139 16.58 -4.11 -12.33
N GLY A 140 15.67 -4.63 -13.17
CA GLY A 140 14.73 -5.70 -12.82
C GLY A 140 13.38 -5.22 -12.28
N ILE A 141 13.09 -3.92 -12.39
CA ILE A 141 11.82 -3.31 -11.98
C ILE A 141 10.67 -3.84 -12.84
N LYS A 142 9.56 -4.13 -12.20
CA LYS A 142 8.29 -4.59 -12.81
C LYS A 142 7.15 -3.62 -12.57
N TYR A 143 7.28 -2.76 -11.56
CA TYR A 143 6.26 -1.81 -11.16
C TYR A 143 6.89 -0.46 -10.88
N THR A 144 6.35 0.60 -11.47
CA THR A 144 6.91 1.95 -11.34
C THR A 144 5.82 3.01 -11.39
N GLU A 145 6.02 4.09 -10.67
CA GLU A 145 5.29 5.32 -10.93
C GLU A 145 5.77 5.95 -12.24
N ILE A 146 4.88 6.60 -12.96
CA ILE A 146 5.23 7.44 -14.12
C ILE A 146 4.52 8.78 -13.99
N SER A 147 5.30 9.84 -13.86
CA SER A 147 4.82 11.21 -13.88
C SER A 147 5.11 11.87 -15.22
N THR A 148 4.06 12.34 -15.89
CA THR A 148 4.18 13.14 -17.11
C THR A 148 4.23 14.65 -16.83
N ALA A 149 4.01 15.04 -15.56
CA ALA A 149 4.27 16.41 -15.16
C ALA A 149 5.76 16.74 -15.36
N PRO A 150 6.12 17.96 -15.79
CA PRO A 150 7.51 18.38 -15.73
C PRO A 150 8.01 18.17 -14.29
N PRO A 151 9.24 17.67 -14.10
CA PRO A 151 9.80 17.52 -12.77
C PRO A 151 9.57 18.84 -12.04
N ALA A 152 8.97 18.77 -10.85
CA ALA A 152 8.83 19.95 -10.01
C ALA A 152 10.20 20.59 -9.98
N ALA A 153 10.29 21.85 -10.44
CA ALA A 153 11.57 22.55 -10.56
C ALA A 153 12.31 22.26 -9.25
N THR A 154 13.46 21.59 -9.35
CA THR A 154 14.28 21.28 -8.19
C THR A 154 14.49 22.62 -7.53
N ARG A 155 13.74 22.87 -6.47
CA ARG A 155 14.01 24.03 -5.62
C ARG A 155 15.44 23.81 -5.19
N GLY A 156 16.33 24.64 -5.73
CA GLY A 156 17.78 24.48 -5.61
C GLY A 156 18.09 24.05 -4.18
N GLY A 157 18.78 22.92 -4.03
CA GLY A 157 18.92 22.24 -2.76
C GLY A 157 19.25 23.24 -1.67
N ALA A 158 18.31 23.45 -0.76
CA ALA A 158 18.57 24.32 0.38
C ALA A 158 19.74 23.70 1.13
N ALA A 159 20.73 24.51 1.47
CA ALA A 159 21.87 24.05 2.24
C ALA A 159 21.37 23.36 3.53
N ARG A 160 21.92 22.18 3.78
CA ARG A 160 21.62 21.44 5.02
C ARG A 160 21.79 22.39 6.22
N PRO A 161 20.83 22.42 7.17
CA PRO A 161 21.00 23.18 8.41
C PRO A 161 22.32 22.85 9.08
N THR A 162 23.05 23.86 9.50
CA THR A 162 24.39 23.71 10.11
C THR A 162 24.39 23.30 11.59
N GLY A 163 23.19 23.14 12.19
CA GLY A 163 23.00 22.73 13.58
C GLY A 163 22.37 21.35 13.72
N PRO A 164 22.38 20.77 14.94
CA PRO A 164 21.68 19.53 15.21
C PRO A 164 20.18 19.72 14.98
N LEU A 165 19.56 18.78 14.28
CA LEU A 165 18.12 18.76 14.11
C LEU A 165 17.44 18.40 15.44
N PRO A 166 16.19 18.88 15.69
CA PRO A 166 15.41 18.44 16.84
C PRO A 166 15.29 16.90 16.87
N PRO A 167 15.14 16.29 18.05
CA PRO A 167 14.94 14.85 18.15
C PRO A 167 13.79 14.38 17.26
N GLY A 168 14.06 13.40 16.40
CA GLY A 168 13.08 12.86 15.46
C GLY A 168 12.87 13.68 14.17
N ALA A 169 13.51 14.84 14.01
CA ALA A 169 13.50 15.58 12.76
C ALA A 169 14.58 15.08 11.80
N TYR A 170 14.30 15.11 10.51
CA TYR A 170 15.29 14.84 9.48
C TYR A 170 15.27 15.92 8.37
N PHE A 171 16.41 16.11 7.73
CA PHE A 171 16.55 17.01 6.59
C PHE A 171 16.41 16.20 5.30
N ASN A 172 15.47 16.59 4.44
CA ASN A 172 15.33 16.01 3.11
C ASN A 172 16.21 16.80 2.12
N PRO A 173 17.35 16.26 1.65
CA PRO A 173 18.24 16.98 0.74
C PRO A 173 17.62 17.20 -0.65
N GLY A 174 16.62 16.41 -1.05
CA GLY A 174 15.93 16.57 -2.34
C GLY A 174 14.96 17.75 -2.35
N THR A 175 14.33 18.08 -1.21
CA THR A 175 13.39 19.19 -1.07
C THR A 175 13.98 20.38 -0.33
N GLY A 176 15.09 20.20 0.38
CA GLY A 176 15.68 21.20 1.25
C GLY A 176 14.86 21.51 2.52
N VAL A 177 13.95 20.63 2.90
CA VAL A 177 13.05 20.83 4.04
C VAL A 177 13.48 19.97 5.20
N VAL A 178 13.44 20.53 6.42
CA VAL A 178 13.52 19.77 7.67
C VAL A 178 12.11 19.27 8.00
N HIS A 179 11.96 17.96 8.08
CA HIS A 179 10.70 17.32 8.47
C HIS A 179 10.76 16.94 9.96
N ASN A 180 9.74 17.30 10.71
CA ASN A 180 9.58 16.82 12.06
C ASN A 180 8.96 15.42 12.03
N ALA A 181 9.39 14.52 12.92
CA ALA A 181 9.03 13.12 12.91
C ALA A 181 7.54 12.82 13.13
N PHE A 182 6.71 13.82 13.35
CA PHE A 182 5.37 13.64 13.92
C PHE A 182 4.21 14.16 13.06
N THR A 183 4.43 14.82 11.92
CA THR A 183 3.31 15.29 11.12
C THR A 183 3.54 15.06 9.64
N GLU A 184 2.73 14.20 9.04
CA GLU A 184 2.65 14.03 7.60
C GLU A 184 2.18 15.32 6.90
N ALA A 185 1.34 16.12 7.56
CA ALA A 185 0.94 17.43 7.07
C ALA A 185 2.14 18.38 6.85
N GLU A 186 3.24 18.21 7.60
CA GLU A 186 4.49 18.93 7.38
C GLU A 186 5.34 18.29 6.28
N ALA A 187 5.27 16.96 6.10
CA ALA A 187 6.02 16.25 5.06
C ALA A 187 5.41 16.45 3.66
N PHE A 188 4.07 16.44 3.55
CA PHE A 188 3.35 16.48 2.29
C PHE A 188 2.50 17.76 2.10
N GLY A 189 2.52 18.67 3.07
CA GLY A 189 1.65 19.84 3.13
C GLY A 189 0.24 19.49 3.60
N PRO A 190 -0.60 20.52 3.88
CA PRO A 190 -2.00 20.27 4.19
C PRO A 190 -2.65 19.58 3.01
N TYR A 191 -3.25 18.41 3.27
CA TYR A 191 -4.09 17.74 2.28
C TYR A 191 -5.13 18.74 1.76
N GLN A 192 -5.08 19.01 0.48
CA GLN A 192 -6.09 19.77 -0.21
C GLN A 192 -7.07 18.76 -0.81
N PRO A 193 -8.30 18.60 -0.31
CA PRO A 193 -9.35 17.87 -1.02
C PRO A 193 -9.64 18.68 -2.29
N SER A 194 -9.03 18.33 -3.39
CA SER A 194 -8.96 19.27 -4.51
C SER A 194 -9.36 18.67 -5.83
N ASP A 195 -9.53 17.34 -5.89
CA ASP A 195 -9.82 16.75 -7.17
C ASP A 195 -11.32 16.71 -7.45
N SER A 196 -11.72 17.27 -8.57
CA SER A 196 -13.02 17.02 -9.15
C SER A 196 -13.04 15.63 -9.79
N LEU A 197 -14.22 15.06 -9.95
CA LEU A 197 -14.41 13.76 -10.63
C LEU A 197 -13.73 13.75 -12.02
N ASP A 198 -13.87 14.84 -12.76
CA ASP A 198 -13.24 14.96 -14.08
C ASP A 198 -11.71 15.00 -14.01
N ALA A 199 -11.13 15.62 -13.00
CA ALA A 199 -9.67 15.63 -12.82
C ALA A 199 -9.15 14.22 -12.55
N VAL A 200 -9.81 13.46 -11.67
CA VAL A 200 -9.40 12.08 -11.37
C VAL A 200 -9.62 11.15 -12.57
N LYS A 201 -10.68 11.31 -13.35
CA LYS A 201 -10.88 10.56 -14.61
C LYS A 201 -9.78 10.84 -15.62
N ARG A 202 -9.34 12.10 -15.77
CA ARG A 202 -8.18 12.44 -16.61
C ARG A 202 -6.91 11.78 -16.10
N ARG A 203 -6.69 11.75 -14.77
CA ARG A 203 -5.57 11.04 -14.15
C ARG A 203 -5.61 9.53 -14.46
N ALA A 204 -6.78 8.88 -14.34
CA ALA A 204 -6.95 7.48 -14.68
C ALA A 204 -6.64 7.21 -16.16
N ALA A 205 -7.13 8.04 -17.07
CA ALA A 205 -6.82 7.95 -18.49
C ALA A 205 -5.32 8.09 -18.78
N GLN A 206 -4.63 9.01 -18.09
CA GLN A 206 -3.19 9.21 -18.19
C GLN A 206 -2.41 8.01 -17.64
N LEU A 207 -2.83 7.44 -16.51
CA LEU A 207 -2.24 6.22 -15.95
C LEU A 207 -2.35 5.04 -16.93
N ASN A 208 -3.51 4.87 -17.58
CA ASN A 208 -3.68 3.87 -18.63
C ASN A 208 -2.77 4.14 -19.83
N ALA A 209 -2.60 5.39 -20.24
CA ALA A 209 -1.70 5.75 -21.34
C ALA A 209 -0.23 5.45 -20.98
N ASN A 210 0.20 5.82 -19.77
CA ASN A 210 1.53 5.52 -19.25
C ASN A 210 1.76 4.01 -19.12
N GLY A 211 0.72 3.27 -18.67
CA GLY A 211 0.75 1.81 -18.56
C GLY A 211 0.99 1.12 -19.90
N ARG A 212 0.39 1.62 -20.99
CA ARG A 212 0.67 1.11 -22.35
C ARG A 212 2.12 1.32 -22.77
N ILE A 213 2.77 2.41 -22.33
CA ILE A 213 4.19 2.64 -22.57
C ILE A 213 5.03 1.69 -21.73
N ALA A 214 4.77 1.62 -20.41
CA ALA A 214 5.48 0.74 -19.47
C ALA A 214 5.40 -0.75 -19.86
N GLN A 215 4.25 -1.18 -20.39
CA GLN A 215 4.03 -2.55 -20.84
C GLN A 215 5.00 -3.01 -21.93
N LYS A 216 5.47 -2.11 -22.81
CA LYS A 216 6.49 -2.41 -23.83
C LYS A 216 7.81 -2.87 -23.20
N PHE A 217 8.08 -2.46 -21.96
CA PHE A 217 9.27 -2.79 -21.18
C PHE A 217 8.99 -3.88 -20.13
N GLY A 218 7.81 -4.51 -20.17
CA GLY A 218 7.40 -5.57 -19.25
C GLY A 218 7.05 -5.06 -17.84
N MET A 219 6.57 -3.81 -17.73
CA MET A 219 6.21 -3.17 -16.47
C MET A 219 4.73 -2.78 -16.43
N LYS A 220 4.20 -2.60 -15.21
CA LYS A 220 2.95 -1.92 -14.92
C LYS A 220 3.21 -0.59 -14.22
N VAL A 221 2.31 0.36 -14.39
CA VAL A 221 2.27 1.54 -13.54
C VAL A 221 1.69 1.15 -12.18
N LEU A 222 2.33 1.57 -11.10
CA LEU A 222 1.80 1.45 -9.75
C LEU A 222 1.14 2.76 -9.31
N VAL A 223 0.12 2.64 -8.47
CA VAL A 223 -0.54 3.74 -7.77
C VAL A 223 -0.50 3.45 -6.29
N HIS A 224 0.24 4.26 -5.56
CA HIS A 224 0.32 4.23 -4.09
C HIS A 224 -0.73 5.15 -3.48
N ASN A 225 -1.18 4.83 -2.27
CA ASN A 225 -2.12 5.65 -1.51
C ASN A 225 -1.56 6.09 -0.16
N HIS A 226 -2.01 7.27 0.25
CA HIS A 226 -2.05 7.73 1.63
C HIS A 226 -3.51 7.81 2.09
N THR A 227 -3.83 8.69 3.03
CA THR A 227 -5.21 8.89 3.48
C THR A 227 -6.06 9.67 2.50
N GLY A 228 -5.44 10.58 1.75
CA GLY A 228 -6.13 11.53 0.89
C GLY A 228 -6.92 10.89 -0.24
N GLU A 229 -6.45 9.79 -0.78
CA GLU A 229 -7.12 9.08 -1.86
C GLU A 229 -8.48 8.51 -1.44
N PHE A 230 -8.72 8.36 -0.14
CA PHE A 230 -9.98 7.88 0.44
C PHE A 230 -10.94 9.01 0.83
N GLU A 231 -10.58 10.27 0.59
CA GLU A 231 -11.48 11.40 0.76
C GLU A 231 -12.45 11.52 -0.40
N LYS A 232 -13.67 12.00 -0.10
CA LYS A 232 -14.67 12.28 -1.13
C LYS A 232 -14.21 13.43 -2.02
N LEU A 233 -14.49 13.29 -3.29
CA LEU A 233 -14.25 14.34 -4.28
C LEU A 233 -15.13 15.57 -4.00
N THR A 234 -14.71 16.73 -4.51
CA THR A 234 -15.40 18.00 -4.27
C THR A 234 -16.80 18.06 -4.88
N ASP A 235 -17.02 17.31 -5.95
CA ASP A 235 -18.22 17.29 -6.77
C ASP A 235 -18.85 15.88 -6.92
N SER A 236 -18.41 14.90 -6.11
CA SER A 236 -18.89 13.53 -6.19
C SER A 236 -18.86 12.84 -4.82
N PRO A 237 -19.79 11.91 -4.52
CA PRO A 237 -19.71 11.08 -3.33
C PRO A 237 -18.60 10.01 -3.40
N ARG A 238 -18.00 9.79 -4.57
CA ARG A 238 -16.88 8.87 -4.79
C ARG A 238 -15.59 9.45 -4.22
N THR A 239 -14.66 8.58 -3.89
CA THR A 239 -13.29 8.95 -3.53
C THR A 239 -12.39 8.93 -4.77
N THR A 240 -11.21 9.54 -4.68
CA THR A 240 -10.17 9.39 -5.71
C THR A 240 -9.86 7.90 -5.94
N TYR A 241 -9.76 7.13 -4.85
CA TYR A 241 -9.43 5.71 -4.93
C TYR A 241 -10.49 4.90 -5.66
N ASP A 242 -11.79 5.18 -5.41
CA ASP A 242 -12.91 4.54 -6.12
C ASP A 242 -12.84 4.76 -7.64
N VAL A 243 -12.51 5.99 -8.05
CA VAL A 243 -12.40 6.33 -9.48
C VAL A 243 -11.21 5.63 -10.11
N LEU A 244 -10.05 5.65 -9.46
CA LEU A 244 -8.84 4.99 -9.97
C LEU A 244 -9.02 3.47 -10.08
N LEU A 245 -9.66 2.83 -9.09
CA LEU A 245 -9.98 1.39 -9.15
C LEU A 245 -10.90 1.05 -10.32
N ALA A 246 -11.90 1.89 -10.59
CA ALA A 246 -12.89 1.63 -11.63
C ALA A 246 -12.40 1.96 -13.04
N ASP A 247 -11.64 3.06 -13.21
CA ASP A 247 -11.36 3.66 -14.50
C ASP A 247 -9.93 3.35 -15.01
N THR A 248 -9.12 2.59 -14.23
CA THR A 248 -7.80 2.09 -14.68
C THR A 248 -7.87 0.63 -15.11
N ASP A 249 -7.14 0.31 -16.19
CA ASP A 249 -7.02 -1.07 -16.71
C ASP A 249 -6.08 -1.89 -15.80
N PRO A 250 -6.56 -2.99 -15.19
CA PRO A 250 -5.75 -3.83 -14.30
C PRO A 250 -4.57 -4.53 -14.98
N SER A 251 -4.56 -4.63 -16.31
CA SER A 251 -3.42 -5.17 -17.06
C SER A 251 -2.27 -4.15 -17.19
N LEU A 252 -2.55 -2.85 -17.02
CA LEU A 252 -1.64 -1.74 -17.20
C LEU A 252 -1.26 -1.05 -15.88
N VAL A 253 -2.22 -1.00 -14.95
CA VAL A 253 -2.13 -0.25 -13.69
C VAL A 253 -2.48 -1.16 -12.52
N THR A 254 -1.62 -1.20 -11.52
CA THR A 254 -1.88 -1.90 -10.25
C THR A 254 -1.95 -0.91 -9.09
N MET A 255 -2.69 -1.27 -8.05
CA MET A 255 -2.68 -0.54 -6.80
C MET A 255 -1.59 -1.12 -5.90
N GLN A 256 -0.74 -0.23 -5.37
CA GLN A 256 0.11 -0.53 -4.23
C GLN A 256 -0.62 -0.03 -2.98
N LEU A 257 -1.28 -0.95 -2.30
CA LEU A 257 -2.08 -0.58 -1.13
C LEU A 257 -1.15 -0.41 0.08
N ASP A 258 -1.09 0.80 0.61
CA ASP A 258 -0.52 1.02 1.94
C ASP A 258 -1.53 0.64 3.00
N ILE A 259 -1.24 -0.45 3.72
CA ILE A 259 -2.12 -1.02 4.73
C ILE A 259 -2.30 -0.06 5.91
N GLY A 260 -1.22 0.59 6.35
CA GLY A 260 -1.26 1.52 7.48
C GLY A 260 -2.11 2.75 7.16
N TRP A 261 -1.82 3.41 6.03
CA TRP A 261 -2.57 4.58 5.60
C TRP A 261 -4.04 4.28 5.32
N THR A 262 -4.36 3.09 4.81
CA THR A 262 -5.74 2.63 4.60
C THR A 262 -6.49 2.53 5.92
N TYR A 263 -5.88 1.94 6.96
CA TYR A 263 -6.49 1.90 8.29
C TYR A 263 -6.63 3.31 8.91
N ILE A 264 -5.63 4.17 8.75
CA ILE A 264 -5.71 5.58 9.22
C ILE A 264 -6.87 6.31 8.52
N ALA A 265 -7.09 6.08 7.25
CA ALA A 265 -8.25 6.61 6.52
C ALA A 265 -9.59 6.06 7.01
N GLY A 266 -9.60 5.03 7.86
CA GLY A 266 -10.80 4.38 8.36
C GLY A 266 -11.39 3.36 7.41
N VAL A 267 -10.60 2.88 6.47
CA VAL A 267 -10.99 1.86 5.49
C VAL A 267 -10.39 0.51 5.90
N ASP A 268 -11.16 -0.56 5.73
CA ASP A 268 -10.67 -1.92 5.97
C ASP A 268 -10.04 -2.49 4.68
N PRO A 269 -8.74 -2.79 4.66
CA PRO A 269 -8.07 -3.37 3.49
C PRO A 269 -8.72 -4.68 3.02
N VAL A 270 -9.20 -5.51 3.93
CA VAL A 270 -9.83 -6.79 3.58
C VAL A 270 -11.14 -6.57 2.83
N SER A 271 -11.89 -5.52 3.17
CA SER A 271 -13.09 -5.13 2.42
C SER A 271 -12.76 -4.66 1.01
N LEU A 272 -11.65 -3.93 0.80
CA LEU A 272 -11.17 -3.56 -0.53
C LEU A 272 -10.77 -4.78 -1.35
N PHE A 273 -10.07 -5.77 -0.76
CA PHE A 273 -9.70 -7.01 -1.45
C PHE A 273 -10.92 -7.80 -1.92
N LYS A 274 -11.98 -7.84 -1.10
CA LYS A 274 -13.25 -8.51 -1.45
C LYS A 274 -14.00 -7.79 -2.56
N SER A 275 -14.00 -6.47 -2.56
CA SER A 275 -14.71 -5.65 -3.56
C SER A 275 -13.96 -5.58 -4.90
N HIS A 276 -12.63 -5.68 -4.87
CA HIS A 276 -11.76 -5.52 -6.03
C HIS A 276 -10.68 -6.61 -6.08
N PRO A 277 -11.06 -7.91 -6.24
CA PRO A 277 -10.10 -9.00 -6.22
C PRO A 277 -9.07 -8.87 -7.33
N GLY A 278 -7.80 -9.17 -7.01
CA GLY A 278 -6.69 -9.14 -7.96
C GLY A 278 -6.13 -7.74 -8.27
N ARG A 279 -6.66 -6.67 -7.67
CA ARG A 279 -6.24 -5.28 -7.99
C ARG A 279 -5.02 -4.80 -7.21
N PHE A 280 -4.61 -5.50 -6.14
CA PHE A 280 -3.63 -5.03 -5.16
C PHE A 280 -2.37 -5.91 -5.20
N GLU A 281 -1.66 -5.85 -6.35
CA GLU A 281 -0.47 -6.70 -6.57
C GLU A 281 0.72 -6.32 -5.68
N LEU A 282 0.70 -5.09 -5.13
CA LEU A 282 1.74 -4.56 -4.26
C LEU A 282 1.14 -4.05 -2.94
N TRP A 283 1.85 -4.25 -1.83
CA TRP A 283 1.48 -3.67 -0.54
C TRP A 283 2.64 -2.95 0.12
N HIS A 284 2.34 -1.84 0.82
CA HIS A 284 3.18 -1.34 1.90
C HIS A 284 2.65 -1.85 3.23
N ILE A 285 3.54 -2.47 3.98
CA ILE A 285 3.26 -3.01 5.30
C ILE A 285 3.76 -2.00 6.32
N LYS A 286 2.85 -1.16 6.75
CA LYS A 286 3.07 -0.05 7.68
C LYS A 286 2.19 -0.25 8.91
N ASP A 287 2.76 -0.17 10.12
CA ASP A 287 2.04 -0.38 11.38
C ASP A 287 1.94 0.90 12.21
N VAL A 288 0.90 1.00 13.00
CA VAL A 288 0.58 2.22 13.74
C VAL A 288 0.00 1.94 15.12
N PHE A 289 0.21 2.88 16.04
CA PHE A 289 -0.52 3.00 17.30
C PHE A 289 -1.65 4.04 17.17
N GLY A 290 -2.64 3.97 18.04
CA GLY A 290 -3.71 4.97 18.15
C GLY A 290 -4.99 4.64 17.39
N LEU A 291 -5.03 3.62 16.53
CA LEU A 291 -6.21 3.24 15.74
C LEU A 291 -7.49 3.06 16.56
N LYS A 292 -7.38 2.52 17.77
CA LYS A 292 -8.54 2.24 18.64
C LYS A 292 -9.05 3.45 19.40
N THR A 293 -8.25 4.52 19.48
CA THR A 293 -8.54 5.74 20.25
C THR A 293 -9.00 6.89 19.38
N VAL A 294 -8.80 6.77 18.06
CA VAL A 294 -9.15 7.83 17.11
C VAL A 294 -10.61 7.69 16.69
N SER A 295 -11.35 8.79 16.79
CA SER A 295 -12.75 8.83 16.37
C SER A 295 -12.84 8.69 14.84
N PRO A 296 -13.73 7.79 14.33
CA PRO A 296 -14.00 7.70 12.90
C PRO A 296 -14.54 9.00 12.26
N SER A 297 -15.08 9.90 13.08
CA SER A 297 -15.61 11.20 12.61
C SER A 297 -14.53 12.24 12.36
N LEU A 298 -13.29 12.01 12.77
CA LEU A 298 -12.18 12.91 12.49
C LEU A 298 -11.80 12.84 11.01
N GLY A 299 -11.51 13.99 10.42
CA GLY A 299 -10.89 14.03 9.08
C GLY A 299 -9.48 13.45 9.07
N PRO A 300 -8.93 13.14 7.88
CA PRO A 300 -7.65 12.42 7.73
C PRO A 300 -6.49 13.08 8.48
N ASN A 301 -6.32 14.40 8.36
CA ASN A 301 -5.25 15.14 9.03
C ASN A 301 -5.32 15.00 10.56
N ALA A 302 -6.53 15.07 11.14
CA ALA A 302 -6.71 14.93 12.58
C ALA A 302 -6.46 13.48 13.04
N ARG A 303 -6.82 12.49 12.23
CA ARG A 303 -6.49 11.08 12.48
C ARG A 303 -4.99 10.85 12.45
N THR A 304 -4.32 11.32 11.40
CA THR A 304 -2.86 11.20 11.25
C THR A 304 -2.13 11.82 12.43
N SER A 305 -2.52 13.02 12.86
CA SER A 305 -1.93 13.70 14.02
C SER A 305 -2.14 12.97 15.35
N SER A 306 -3.12 12.08 15.42
CA SER A 306 -3.46 11.32 16.65
C SER A 306 -2.82 9.93 16.68
N MET A 307 -2.08 9.56 15.65
CA MET A 307 -1.45 8.25 15.50
C MET A 307 0.08 8.36 15.48
N ALA A 308 0.74 7.26 15.80
CA ALA A 308 2.18 7.15 15.69
C ALA A 308 2.54 5.87 14.92
N PHE A 309 3.47 6.00 13.97
CA PHE A 309 4.01 4.83 13.29
C PHE A 309 4.82 3.96 14.24
N ALA A 310 4.81 2.67 13.99
CA ALA A 310 5.49 1.67 14.78
C ALA A 310 6.24 0.68 13.90
N PRO A 311 7.30 0.05 14.40
CA PRO A 311 7.85 -1.12 13.75
C PRO A 311 6.74 -2.16 13.53
N VAL A 312 6.69 -2.76 12.34
CA VAL A 312 5.66 -3.74 11.96
C VAL A 312 5.56 -4.84 13.03
N GLY A 313 4.32 -5.16 13.42
CA GLY A 313 4.00 -6.13 14.46
C GLY A 313 4.19 -5.62 15.90
N ALA A 314 4.60 -4.36 16.08
CA ALA A 314 4.61 -3.69 17.38
C ALA A 314 3.40 -2.76 17.57
N GLY A 315 2.70 -2.43 16.47
CA GLY A 315 1.51 -1.59 16.47
C GLY A 315 0.20 -2.35 16.69
N GLN A 316 -0.86 -1.94 16.03
CA GLN A 316 -2.23 -2.40 16.28
C GLN A 316 -2.87 -3.13 15.09
N ILE A 317 -2.19 -3.25 13.95
CA ILE A 317 -2.75 -3.89 12.76
C ILE A 317 -2.57 -5.42 12.85
N ASP A 318 -3.65 -6.15 12.61
CA ASP A 318 -3.62 -7.62 12.52
C ASP A 318 -3.15 -8.04 11.11
N PHE A 319 -1.83 -8.04 10.91
CA PHE A 319 -1.25 -8.47 9.64
C PHE A 319 -1.50 -9.94 9.31
N LYS A 320 -1.72 -10.80 10.30
CA LYS A 320 -2.09 -12.19 10.04
C LYS A 320 -3.43 -12.26 9.29
N ALA A 321 -4.43 -11.49 9.74
CA ALA A 321 -5.71 -11.38 9.05
C ALA A 321 -5.58 -10.74 7.66
N VAL A 322 -4.73 -9.73 7.50
CA VAL A 322 -4.47 -9.09 6.20
C VAL A 322 -3.83 -10.09 5.22
N PHE A 323 -2.74 -10.75 5.60
CA PHE A 323 -2.02 -11.71 4.75
C PHE A 323 -2.85 -12.97 4.42
N ALA A 324 -3.81 -13.36 5.27
CA ALA A 324 -4.76 -14.43 4.95
C ALA A 324 -5.58 -14.14 3.68
N ASN A 325 -5.65 -12.88 3.24
CA ASN A 325 -6.34 -12.44 2.03
C ASN A 325 -5.38 -12.09 0.87
N ALA A 326 -4.08 -12.39 0.98
CA ALA A 326 -3.07 -12.05 -0.02
C ALA A 326 -3.40 -12.58 -1.42
N SER A 327 -3.88 -13.82 -1.51
CA SER A 327 -4.31 -14.43 -2.78
C SER A 327 -5.51 -13.71 -3.39
N LEU A 328 -6.50 -13.35 -2.58
CA LEU A 328 -7.69 -12.60 -3.03
C LEU A 328 -7.31 -11.21 -3.55
N ALA A 329 -6.40 -10.53 -2.84
CA ALA A 329 -5.86 -9.24 -3.25
C ALA A 329 -5.06 -9.30 -4.56
N GLY A 330 -4.50 -10.48 -4.91
CA GLY A 330 -3.60 -10.68 -6.03
C GLY A 330 -2.16 -10.31 -5.72
N LEU A 331 -1.76 -10.31 -4.44
CA LEU A 331 -0.44 -9.90 -3.97
C LEU A 331 0.70 -10.60 -4.71
N LYS A 332 1.68 -9.84 -5.16
CA LYS A 332 2.91 -10.30 -5.80
C LYS A 332 4.15 -9.93 -4.97
N HIS A 333 4.23 -8.70 -4.50
CA HIS A 333 5.34 -8.17 -3.71
C HIS A 333 4.81 -7.27 -2.60
N PHE A 334 5.59 -7.10 -1.55
CA PHE A 334 5.30 -6.15 -0.49
C PHE A 334 6.59 -5.62 0.13
N ALA A 335 6.57 -4.37 0.56
CA ALA A 335 7.66 -3.73 1.26
C ALA A 335 7.20 -3.27 2.65
N LEU A 336 8.02 -3.52 3.68
CA LEU A 336 7.84 -2.91 4.97
C LEU A 336 8.24 -1.45 4.88
N GLU A 337 7.46 -0.59 5.51
CA GLU A 337 7.77 0.83 5.59
C GLU A 337 7.50 1.39 6.98
N HIS A 338 8.34 2.35 7.40
CA HIS A 338 8.21 3.03 8.67
C HIS A 338 8.65 4.49 8.52
N ASP A 339 7.70 5.42 8.34
CA ASP A 339 7.95 6.80 7.92
C ASP A 339 8.86 7.57 8.88
N ASN A 340 8.74 7.33 10.17
CA ASN A 340 9.53 7.99 11.20
C ASN A 340 10.47 7.04 11.96
N ALA A 341 11.02 6.04 11.27
CA ALA A 341 11.88 5.01 11.90
C ALA A 341 13.04 5.59 12.69
N ALA A 342 13.64 6.70 12.24
CA ALA A 342 14.71 7.40 12.96
C ALA A 342 14.27 7.93 14.33
N ALA A 343 12.98 8.22 14.54
CA ALA A 343 12.45 8.65 15.85
C ALA A 343 12.49 7.53 16.91
N TRP A 344 12.67 6.28 16.47
CA TRP A 344 12.89 5.13 17.36
C TRP A 344 14.37 4.96 17.75
N GLY A 345 15.21 5.95 17.44
CA GLY A 345 16.61 6.03 17.79
C GLY A 345 17.57 5.49 16.71
N ASP A 346 17.18 4.46 15.97
CA ASP A 346 17.96 3.87 14.87
C ASP A 346 17.01 3.26 13.84
N SER A 347 17.01 3.79 12.64
CA SER A 347 16.12 3.34 11.56
C SER A 347 16.40 1.89 11.12
N LEU A 348 17.67 1.44 11.14
CA LEU A 348 18.02 0.03 10.87
C LEU A 348 17.56 -0.90 12.01
N ALA A 349 17.62 -0.44 13.27
CA ALA A 349 17.09 -1.22 14.39
C ALA A 349 15.56 -1.37 14.26
N ALA A 350 14.85 -0.30 13.93
CA ALA A 350 13.41 -0.35 13.66
C ALA A 350 13.06 -1.30 12.49
N ALA A 351 13.83 -1.24 11.39
CA ALA A 351 13.69 -2.16 10.25
C ALA A 351 13.95 -3.62 10.67
N ARG A 352 14.96 -3.88 11.51
CA ARG A 352 15.26 -5.22 12.05
C ARG A 352 14.09 -5.76 12.88
N VAL A 353 13.52 -4.95 13.77
CA VAL A 353 12.37 -5.33 14.60
C VAL A 353 11.17 -5.65 13.70
N SER A 354 10.89 -4.80 12.72
CA SER A 354 9.81 -5.01 11.73
C SER A 354 9.98 -6.34 11.00
N TYR A 355 11.19 -6.62 10.50
CA TYR A 355 11.50 -7.89 9.83
C TYR A 355 11.25 -9.10 10.73
N GLN A 356 11.81 -9.10 11.95
CA GLN A 356 11.69 -10.20 12.90
C GLN A 356 10.23 -10.46 13.32
N ASN A 357 9.46 -9.40 13.51
CA ASN A 357 8.05 -9.50 13.85
C ASN A 357 7.26 -10.09 12.68
N LEU A 358 7.48 -9.59 11.46
CA LEU A 358 6.75 -10.11 10.30
C LEU A 358 7.09 -11.58 10.00
N VAL A 359 8.35 -11.99 10.15
CA VAL A 359 8.73 -13.41 10.06
C VAL A 359 7.92 -14.28 11.04
N ARG A 360 7.68 -13.80 12.26
CA ARG A 360 6.85 -14.52 13.25
C ARG A 360 5.37 -14.51 12.90
N ILE A 361 4.85 -13.39 12.37
CA ILE A 361 3.45 -13.27 11.95
C ILE A 361 3.14 -14.21 10.78
N LEU A 362 4.09 -14.38 9.86
CA LEU A 362 3.98 -15.24 8.69
C LEU A 362 4.35 -16.71 8.96
N ALA A 363 4.72 -17.04 10.20
CA ALA A 363 5.02 -18.42 10.61
C ALA A 363 3.76 -19.23 10.80
#